data_8d715e9964ab01c1004d409cd896b1f4
#
_entry.id   8d715e9964ab01c1004d409cd896b1f4
#
_cell.length_a   1.000
_cell.length_b   1.000
_cell.length_c   1.000
_cell.angle_alpha   90.00
_cell.angle_beta   90.00
_cell.angle_gamma   90.00
#
_symmetry.space_group_name_H-M   'P 1'
#
loop_
_entity.id
_entity.type
_entity.pdbx_description
1 polymer ?
#
loop_
_entity_poly.entity_id
_entity_poly.type
_entity_poly.pdbx_seq_one_letter_code
_entity_poly.pdbx_strand_id
1 'polypeptide(L)'
;MARYTIRKNRIKAGCITGFTCDEEGRLVLEESTRSNGVFLKGIDGARPDAEWGRLSFAAQCSENRAFSVYVLAVNQKVREVEGVTVDLDFILTDPDFPIESKRNILLKLGAYRYIGRSDILLYDLKGQYLYIAILAAGNGALTISHMIVDSTGDNFMATFPEVYRERNSFFHRFISVFSSIYNDFERDIDGLPRLLDPDVCPKELLIVYGSWLGIDLEGGSLDEQQMRAFVREAYQLNRLKGTKRAIERVLEIILGKPAVVIEHNRLRSWIREDKIEVPEGFQTQGVYDVTVMVPGKLTEELRHRIVFMLNQFKPLRTRISIVQMDETATADSRTYLDINSRLPEEHEAELDSGLTLDGTVILK
;
A
#
# COMPACT_ATOMS: atom_id res chain seq x y z
N MET A 1 -14.08 -7.51 -19.41
CA MET A 1 -12.82 -6.87 -19.89
C MET A 1 -11.64 -7.68 -19.40
N ALA A 2 -10.74 -8.17 -20.26
CA ALA A 2 -9.53 -8.84 -19.81
C ALA A 2 -8.39 -7.81 -19.66
N ARG A 3 -7.66 -7.89 -18.55
CA ARG A 3 -6.57 -6.98 -18.24
C ARG A 3 -5.27 -7.76 -18.12
N TYR A 4 -4.28 -7.38 -18.89
CA TYR A 4 -2.96 -7.99 -18.90
C TYR A 4 -1.97 -7.06 -18.21
N THR A 5 -1.66 -7.34 -16.96
CA THR A 5 -0.59 -6.64 -16.23
C THR A 5 0.75 -7.24 -16.62
N ILE A 6 1.65 -6.41 -17.12
CA ILE A 6 2.99 -6.82 -17.54
C ILE A 6 3.92 -6.74 -16.33
N ARG A 7 4.14 -7.91 -15.72
CA ARG A 7 4.99 -8.08 -14.55
C ARG A 7 6.42 -8.46 -14.93
N LYS A 8 7.35 -8.39 -13.99
CA LYS A 8 8.78 -8.75 -14.10
C LYS A 8 9.04 -10.02 -14.93
N ASN A 9 8.29 -11.10 -14.68
CA ASN A 9 8.50 -12.37 -15.40
C ASN A 9 8.22 -12.23 -16.91
N ARG A 10 7.24 -11.44 -17.28
CA ARG A 10 6.90 -11.20 -18.70
C ARG A 10 7.91 -10.29 -19.37
N ILE A 11 8.41 -9.30 -18.66
CA ILE A 11 9.47 -8.41 -19.12
C ILE A 11 10.76 -9.21 -19.35
N LYS A 12 11.14 -10.08 -18.41
CA LYS A 12 12.31 -10.93 -18.54
C LYS A 12 12.21 -12.02 -19.62
N ALA A 13 10.99 -12.42 -19.97
CA ALA A 13 10.76 -13.33 -21.10
C ALA A 13 10.92 -12.65 -22.48
N GLY A 14 11.05 -11.34 -22.51
CA GLY A 14 11.37 -10.54 -23.68
C GLY A 14 12.86 -10.25 -23.80
N CYS A 15 13.22 -9.37 -24.73
CA CYS A 15 14.59 -8.87 -24.87
C CYS A 15 14.69 -7.47 -24.26
N ILE A 16 15.65 -7.30 -23.37
CA ILE A 16 15.94 -6.02 -22.71
C ILE A 16 17.36 -5.63 -23.05
N THR A 17 17.53 -4.48 -23.68
CA THR A 17 18.85 -3.96 -24.02
C THR A 17 19.01 -2.56 -23.40
N GLY A 18 19.97 -2.44 -22.50
CA GLY A 18 20.29 -1.17 -21.82
C GLY A 18 19.38 -0.80 -20.66
N PHE A 19 18.23 -1.42 -20.49
CA PHE A 19 17.36 -1.24 -19.32
C PHE A 19 17.70 -2.27 -18.25
N THR A 20 17.54 -1.90 -16.99
CA THR A 20 17.51 -2.79 -15.83
C THR A 20 16.05 -2.99 -15.37
N CYS A 21 15.72 -4.20 -14.93
CA CYS A 21 14.39 -4.51 -14.41
C CYS A 21 14.49 -4.81 -12.92
N ASP A 22 13.90 -4.00 -12.08
CA ASP A 22 13.91 -4.15 -10.62
C ASP A 22 12.95 -5.27 -10.13
N GLU A 23 12.86 -5.42 -8.80
CA GLU A 23 12.01 -6.46 -8.19
C GLU A 23 10.52 -6.21 -8.38
N GLU A 24 10.11 -4.96 -8.53
CA GLU A 24 8.72 -4.55 -8.74
C GLU A 24 8.31 -4.57 -10.21
N GLY A 25 9.24 -4.90 -11.12
CA GLY A 25 8.99 -4.92 -12.56
C GLY A 25 9.07 -3.52 -13.20
N ARG A 26 9.73 -2.56 -12.54
CA ARG A 26 10.05 -1.27 -13.15
C ARG A 26 11.27 -1.43 -14.08
N LEU A 27 11.16 -0.82 -15.25
CA LEU A 27 12.26 -0.73 -16.20
C LEU A 27 12.97 0.60 -15.99
N VAL A 28 14.23 0.54 -15.60
CA VAL A 28 15.07 1.70 -15.37
C VAL A 28 16.19 1.74 -16.40
N LEU A 29 16.31 2.83 -17.09
CA LEU A 29 17.41 3.16 -17.99
C LEU A 29 18.15 4.34 -17.41
N GLU A 30 19.40 4.12 -17.04
CA GLU A 30 20.33 5.17 -16.63
C GLU A 30 20.87 5.94 -17.83
N GLU A 31 21.70 6.94 -17.59
CA GLU A 31 22.33 7.71 -18.67
C GLU A 31 23.15 6.81 -19.60
N SER A 32 22.74 6.72 -20.84
CA SER A 32 23.40 5.92 -21.86
C SER A 32 23.25 6.58 -23.23
N THR A 33 24.34 6.62 -23.98
CA THR A 33 24.38 7.18 -25.35
C THR A 33 23.99 6.18 -26.42
N ARG A 34 23.79 4.91 -26.08
CA ARG A 34 23.46 3.83 -27.04
C ARG A 34 21.96 3.73 -27.28
N SER A 35 21.59 3.15 -28.41
CA SER A 35 20.20 2.77 -28.68
C SER A 35 19.78 1.69 -27.69
N ASN A 36 18.74 1.94 -26.92
CA ASN A 36 18.22 1.06 -25.88
C ASN A 36 16.78 0.67 -26.22
N GLY A 37 16.42 -0.55 -25.90
CA GLY A 37 15.08 -1.04 -26.22
C GLY A 37 14.63 -2.21 -25.36
N VAL A 38 13.33 -2.29 -25.19
CA VAL A 38 12.63 -3.42 -24.57
C VAL A 38 11.64 -3.97 -25.59
N PHE A 39 11.74 -5.26 -25.87
CA PHE A 39 10.84 -5.98 -26.76
C PHE A 39 10.14 -7.07 -25.96
N LEU A 40 8.82 -6.97 -25.88
CA LEU A 40 8.03 -7.95 -25.13
C LEU A 40 7.65 -9.12 -26.03
N LYS A 41 7.65 -10.31 -25.47
CA LYS A 41 7.07 -11.49 -26.10
C LYS A 41 5.57 -11.29 -26.34
N GLY A 42 5.03 -11.83 -27.44
CA GLY A 42 3.63 -11.67 -27.83
C GLY A 42 2.64 -11.96 -26.70
N ILE A 43 1.70 -11.06 -26.49
CA ILE A 43 0.58 -11.23 -25.56
C ILE A 43 -0.52 -11.96 -26.30
N ASP A 44 -0.92 -13.15 -25.80
CA ASP A 44 -1.97 -13.95 -26.42
C ASP A 44 -3.35 -13.45 -25.95
N GLY A 45 -4.18 -13.01 -26.89
CA GLY A 45 -5.58 -12.60 -26.69
C GLY A 45 -6.55 -13.77 -26.68
N ALA A 46 -6.06 -15.02 -26.71
CA ALA A 46 -6.81 -16.28 -26.61
C ALA A 46 -7.75 -16.57 -27.82
N ARG A 47 -7.96 -15.65 -28.74
CA ARG A 47 -8.82 -15.84 -29.91
C ARG A 47 -8.29 -15.09 -31.12
N PRO A 48 -8.50 -15.62 -32.33
CA PRO A 48 -8.18 -14.88 -33.57
C PRO A 48 -8.93 -13.53 -33.58
N ASP A 49 -8.32 -12.54 -34.21
CA ASP A 49 -8.86 -11.18 -34.33
C ASP A 49 -9.29 -10.55 -32.99
N ALA A 50 -8.60 -10.93 -31.89
CA ALA A 50 -8.80 -10.28 -30.60
C ALA A 50 -8.63 -8.77 -30.74
N GLU A 51 -9.53 -8.03 -30.13
CA GLU A 51 -9.51 -6.57 -30.12
C GLU A 51 -8.74 -6.08 -28.89
N TRP A 52 -7.85 -5.12 -29.12
CA TRP A 52 -7.04 -4.50 -28.08
C TRP A 52 -7.57 -3.10 -27.79
N GLY A 53 -7.73 -2.79 -26.51
CA GLY A 53 -8.36 -1.53 -26.09
C GLY A 53 -7.36 -0.42 -25.82
N ARG A 54 -6.48 -0.60 -24.81
CA ARG A 54 -5.58 0.45 -24.34
C ARG A 54 -4.28 -0.13 -23.82
N LEU A 55 -3.18 0.52 -24.11
CA LEU A 55 -1.88 0.31 -23.46
C LEU A 55 -1.59 1.53 -22.59
N SER A 56 -1.41 1.32 -21.28
CA SER A 56 -1.06 2.37 -20.34
C SER A 56 0.14 1.97 -19.48
N PHE A 57 1.01 2.93 -19.18
CA PHE A 57 2.15 2.77 -18.28
C PHE A 57 2.56 4.13 -17.74
N ALA A 58 3.19 4.18 -16.57
CA ALA A 58 3.81 5.38 -16.05
C ALA A 58 5.21 5.52 -16.61
N ALA A 59 5.54 6.66 -17.22
CA ALA A 59 6.86 6.98 -17.76
C ALA A 59 7.38 8.26 -17.12
N GLN A 60 8.56 8.18 -16.52
CA GLN A 60 9.34 9.34 -16.07
C GLN A 60 10.55 9.47 -16.97
N CYS A 61 10.62 10.56 -17.73
CA CYS A 61 11.61 10.80 -18.76
C CYS A 61 12.33 12.13 -18.49
N SER A 62 13.66 12.13 -18.54
CA SER A 62 14.43 13.38 -18.49
C SER A 62 14.29 14.20 -19.77
N GLU A 63 14.51 15.50 -19.72
CA GLU A 63 14.31 16.43 -20.84
C GLU A 63 15.09 16.06 -22.12
N ASN A 64 16.28 15.46 -21.96
CA ASN A 64 17.15 15.10 -23.10
C ASN A 64 16.92 13.67 -23.62
N ARG A 65 15.86 12.99 -23.18
CA ARG A 65 15.52 11.63 -23.57
C ARG A 65 14.16 11.59 -24.25
N ALA A 66 14.05 10.79 -25.31
CA ALA A 66 12.79 10.51 -25.97
C ALA A 66 12.57 8.99 -26.03
N PHE A 67 11.32 8.56 -26.00
CA PHE A 67 10.98 7.17 -26.21
C PHE A 67 9.91 7.03 -27.29
N SER A 68 9.92 5.90 -27.97
CA SER A 68 8.92 5.51 -28.97
C SER A 68 8.37 4.15 -28.62
N VAL A 69 7.06 4.01 -28.68
CA VAL A 69 6.34 2.75 -28.46
C VAL A 69 5.90 2.21 -29.82
N TYR A 70 6.23 0.97 -30.11
CA TYR A 70 5.79 0.25 -31.28
C TYR A 70 4.81 -0.82 -30.88
N VAL A 71 3.67 -0.87 -31.53
CA VAL A 71 2.61 -1.84 -31.23
C VAL A 71 2.17 -2.52 -32.51
N LEU A 72 2.15 -3.86 -32.48
CA LEU A 72 1.76 -4.70 -33.60
C LEU A 72 0.79 -5.79 -33.12
N ALA A 73 -0.36 -5.94 -33.75
CA ALA A 73 -1.26 -7.05 -33.51
C ALA A 73 -1.31 -7.97 -34.74
N VAL A 74 -1.16 -9.28 -34.54
CA VAL A 74 -1.16 -10.28 -35.61
C VAL A 74 -1.88 -11.55 -35.17
N ASN A 75 -2.45 -12.30 -36.10
CA ASN A 75 -3.10 -13.58 -35.81
C ASN A 75 -2.13 -14.76 -35.74
N GLN A 76 -0.96 -14.64 -36.35
CA GLN A 76 0.04 -15.71 -36.37
C GLN A 76 1.40 -15.16 -35.95
N LYS A 77 2.14 -15.94 -35.19
CA LYS A 77 3.49 -15.58 -34.72
C LYS A 77 4.52 -15.66 -35.86
N VAL A 78 4.29 -16.55 -36.79
CA VAL A 78 5.14 -16.76 -37.97
C VAL A 78 4.61 -15.92 -39.11
N ARG A 79 5.44 -15.04 -39.64
CA ARG A 79 5.12 -14.13 -40.74
C ARG A 79 6.22 -14.12 -41.80
N GLU A 80 5.83 -13.84 -43.00
CA GLU A 80 6.77 -13.63 -44.11
C GLU A 80 7.14 -12.16 -44.20
N VAL A 81 8.44 -11.88 -44.18
CA VAL A 81 9.00 -10.53 -44.37
C VAL A 81 10.06 -10.62 -45.47
N GLU A 82 9.81 -9.96 -46.58
CA GLU A 82 10.70 -9.94 -47.74
C GLU A 82 11.11 -11.34 -48.24
N GLY A 83 10.19 -12.28 -48.27
CA GLY A 83 10.44 -13.66 -48.75
C GLY A 83 11.13 -14.57 -47.68
N VAL A 84 11.35 -14.08 -46.46
CA VAL A 84 11.90 -14.86 -45.35
C VAL A 84 10.81 -15.11 -44.31
N THR A 85 10.63 -16.35 -43.92
CA THR A 85 9.72 -16.74 -42.86
C THR A 85 10.35 -16.39 -41.51
N VAL A 86 9.68 -15.56 -40.73
CA VAL A 86 10.15 -14.99 -39.47
C VAL A 86 9.22 -15.40 -38.35
N ASP A 87 9.74 -16.02 -37.30
CA ASP A 87 9.03 -16.18 -36.01
C ASP A 87 9.26 -14.93 -35.15
N LEU A 88 8.19 -14.18 -34.90
CA LEU A 88 8.25 -12.92 -34.17
C LEU A 88 8.64 -13.11 -32.71
N ASP A 89 8.17 -14.18 -32.08
CA ASP A 89 8.56 -14.45 -30.68
C ASP A 89 10.06 -14.72 -30.59
N PHE A 90 10.61 -15.51 -31.53
CA PHE A 90 12.03 -15.83 -31.55
C PHE A 90 12.90 -14.59 -31.82
N ILE A 91 12.64 -13.86 -32.90
CA ILE A 91 13.48 -12.73 -33.30
C ILE A 91 13.41 -11.57 -32.30
N LEU A 92 12.22 -11.26 -31.79
CA LEU A 92 12.07 -10.12 -30.87
C LEU A 92 12.69 -10.41 -29.49
N THR A 93 12.72 -11.68 -29.08
CA THR A 93 13.34 -12.07 -27.79
C THR A 93 14.82 -12.42 -27.86
N ASP A 94 15.38 -12.62 -29.05
CA ASP A 94 16.79 -12.93 -29.24
C ASP A 94 17.67 -11.69 -28.89
N PRO A 95 18.56 -11.77 -27.88
CA PRO A 95 19.43 -10.67 -27.49
C PRO A 95 20.49 -10.32 -28.53
N ASP A 96 20.90 -11.28 -29.35
CA ASP A 96 21.96 -11.11 -30.36
C ASP A 96 21.48 -10.39 -31.62
N PHE A 97 20.16 -10.29 -31.80
CA PHE A 97 19.59 -9.63 -32.96
C PHE A 97 19.56 -8.10 -32.78
N PRO A 98 20.09 -7.31 -33.74
CA PRO A 98 20.19 -5.85 -33.61
C PRO A 98 18.84 -5.16 -33.39
N ILE A 99 18.80 -4.19 -32.48
CA ILE A 99 17.60 -3.41 -32.14
C ILE A 99 16.96 -2.77 -33.38
N GLU A 100 17.80 -2.22 -34.27
CA GLU A 100 17.32 -1.56 -35.50
C GLU A 100 16.65 -2.54 -36.45
N SER A 101 17.20 -3.75 -36.57
CA SER A 101 16.62 -4.81 -37.39
C SER A 101 15.27 -5.27 -36.83
N LYS A 102 15.17 -5.46 -35.49
CA LYS A 102 13.88 -5.74 -34.82
C LYS A 102 12.84 -4.65 -35.10
N ARG A 103 13.24 -3.40 -34.95
CA ARG A 103 12.38 -2.24 -35.24
C ARG A 103 11.90 -2.24 -36.69
N ASN A 104 12.81 -2.48 -37.60
CA ASN A 104 12.48 -2.48 -39.05
C ASN A 104 11.52 -3.62 -39.41
N ILE A 105 11.67 -4.79 -38.84
CA ILE A 105 10.72 -5.92 -39.00
C ILE A 105 9.34 -5.52 -38.51
N LEU A 106 9.24 -4.93 -37.31
CA LEU A 106 7.95 -4.46 -36.78
C LEU A 106 7.29 -3.43 -37.71
N LEU A 107 8.05 -2.48 -38.24
CA LEU A 107 7.54 -1.45 -39.14
C LEU A 107 7.08 -2.06 -40.49
N LYS A 108 7.83 -3.00 -41.06
CA LYS A 108 7.47 -3.70 -42.30
C LYS A 108 6.19 -4.53 -42.14
N LEU A 109 5.92 -5.03 -40.95
CA LEU A 109 4.69 -5.75 -40.63
C LEU A 109 3.52 -4.83 -40.28
N GLY A 110 3.70 -3.50 -40.34
CA GLY A 110 2.65 -2.53 -40.12
C GLY A 110 2.47 -2.12 -38.66
N ALA A 111 3.53 -2.21 -37.85
CA ALA A 111 3.44 -1.72 -36.46
C ALA A 111 3.20 -0.22 -36.39
N TYR A 112 2.29 0.18 -35.52
CA TYR A 112 2.06 1.58 -35.23
C TYR A 112 3.16 2.12 -34.28
N ARG A 113 3.61 3.35 -34.58
CA ARG A 113 4.62 4.05 -33.78
C ARG A 113 4.01 5.23 -33.07
N TYR A 114 4.19 5.27 -31.74
CA TYR A 114 3.78 6.39 -30.88
C TYR A 114 5.01 6.99 -30.20
N ILE A 115 5.18 8.31 -30.29
CA ILE A 115 6.35 9.02 -29.76
C ILE A 115 5.94 9.74 -28.46
N GLY A 116 6.65 9.49 -27.36
CA GLY A 116 6.47 10.16 -26.07
C GLY A 116 5.09 9.96 -25.44
N ARG A 117 4.36 8.90 -25.84
CA ARG A 117 3.04 8.61 -25.29
C ARG A 117 3.09 7.39 -24.39
N SER A 118 2.59 7.54 -23.18
CA SER A 118 2.48 6.48 -22.18
C SER A 118 1.06 5.92 -22.04
N ASP A 119 0.10 6.53 -22.72
CA ASP A 119 -1.30 6.15 -22.75
C ASP A 119 -1.79 6.14 -24.21
N ILE A 120 -2.11 4.95 -24.70
CA ILE A 120 -2.31 4.70 -26.13
C ILE A 120 -3.56 3.86 -26.31
N LEU A 121 -4.53 4.39 -27.07
CA LEU A 121 -5.70 3.63 -27.50
C LEU A 121 -5.32 2.71 -28.66
N LEU A 122 -5.69 1.44 -28.58
CA LEU A 122 -5.35 0.37 -29.53
C LEU A 122 -6.58 -0.13 -30.31
N TYR A 123 -7.64 0.64 -30.37
CA TYR A 123 -8.93 0.26 -30.96
C TYR A 123 -8.84 -0.16 -32.44
N ASP A 124 -7.82 0.28 -33.17
CA ASP A 124 -7.57 -0.09 -34.57
C ASP A 124 -6.90 -1.45 -34.72
N LEU A 125 -6.34 -1.98 -33.64
CA LEU A 125 -5.52 -3.18 -33.65
C LEU A 125 -6.37 -4.42 -33.42
N LYS A 126 -6.27 -5.36 -34.37
CA LYS A 126 -6.88 -6.69 -34.27
C LYS A 126 -5.84 -7.76 -34.54
N GLY A 127 -5.86 -8.79 -33.72
CA GLY A 127 -4.98 -9.92 -33.85
C GLY A 127 -4.89 -10.71 -32.56
N GLN A 128 -4.64 -11.99 -32.66
CA GLN A 128 -4.51 -12.86 -31.49
C GLN A 128 -3.30 -12.47 -30.63
N TYR A 129 -2.19 -12.10 -31.26
CA TYR A 129 -0.94 -11.77 -30.55
C TYR A 129 -0.64 -10.28 -30.67
N LEU A 130 -0.42 -9.64 -29.49
CA LEU A 130 0.00 -8.25 -29.42
C LEU A 130 1.48 -8.18 -29.05
N TYR A 131 2.27 -7.55 -29.90
CA TYR A 131 3.68 -7.27 -29.69
C TYR A 131 3.87 -5.80 -29.34
N ILE A 132 4.65 -5.54 -28.29
CA ILE A 132 4.97 -4.20 -27.80
C ILE A 132 6.47 -4.08 -27.73
N ALA A 133 7.00 -3.01 -28.31
CA ALA A 133 8.39 -2.64 -28.16
C ALA A 133 8.51 -1.17 -27.75
N ILE A 134 9.42 -0.88 -26.82
CA ILE A 134 9.70 0.47 -26.37
C ILE A 134 11.17 0.74 -26.65
N LEU A 135 11.44 1.74 -27.45
CA LEU A 135 12.78 2.18 -27.81
C LEU A 135 13.05 3.55 -27.21
N ALA A 136 14.20 3.71 -26.59
CA ALA A 136 14.65 4.97 -26.03
C ALA A 136 15.82 5.53 -26.85
N ALA A 137 15.78 6.82 -27.10
CA ALA A 137 16.79 7.57 -27.83
C ALA A 137 17.19 8.85 -27.07
N GLY A 138 18.43 9.29 -27.23
CA GLY A 138 18.96 10.47 -26.51
C GLY A 138 19.70 10.09 -25.23
N ASN A 139 20.10 11.11 -24.47
CA ASN A 139 20.84 10.97 -23.21
C ASN A 139 19.96 11.36 -22.04
N GLY A 140 20.00 10.55 -20.96
CA GLY A 140 19.27 10.83 -19.74
C GLY A 140 18.54 9.60 -19.20
N ALA A 141 17.92 9.73 -18.07
CA ALA A 141 17.21 8.63 -17.40
C ALA A 141 15.79 8.45 -17.98
N LEU A 142 15.34 7.20 -18.02
CA LEU A 142 13.96 6.83 -18.35
C LEU A 142 13.51 5.71 -17.42
N THR A 143 12.42 5.94 -16.70
CA THR A 143 11.80 4.92 -15.85
C THR A 143 10.41 4.60 -16.37
N ILE A 144 10.11 3.32 -16.56
CA ILE A 144 8.79 2.83 -17.01
C ILE A 144 8.26 1.87 -15.97
N SER A 145 7.03 2.10 -15.50
CA SER A 145 6.38 1.27 -14.48
C SER A 145 4.90 1.07 -14.78
N HIS A 146 4.28 0.12 -14.09
CA HIS A 146 2.83 -0.13 -14.14
C HIS A 146 2.27 -0.34 -15.56
N MET A 147 2.97 -1.14 -16.38
CA MET A 147 2.55 -1.39 -17.75
C MET A 147 1.35 -2.35 -17.79
N ILE A 148 0.28 -1.89 -18.42
CA ILE A 148 -1.00 -2.59 -18.48
C ILE A 148 -1.53 -2.52 -19.90
N VAL A 149 -2.04 -3.65 -20.39
CA VAL A 149 -2.81 -3.74 -21.63
C VAL A 149 -4.21 -4.18 -21.29
N ASP A 150 -5.18 -3.37 -21.65
CA ASP A 150 -6.59 -3.72 -21.54
C ASP A 150 -7.09 -4.25 -22.89
N SER A 151 -7.80 -5.38 -22.89
CA SER A 151 -8.57 -5.79 -24.07
C SER A 151 -9.84 -4.94 -24.13
N THR A 152 -10.44 -4.82 -25.32
CA THR A 152 -11.70 -4.07 -25.46
C THR A 152 -12.74 -4.58 -24.49
N GLY A 153 -13.19 -3.66 -23.62
CA GLY A 153 -14.38 -3.84 -22.83
C GLY A 153 -15.63 -3.54 -23.63
N ASP A 154 -16.73 -3.30 -22.93
CA ASP A 154 -17.95 -2.82 -23.54
C ASP A 154 -17.66 -1.46 -24.19
N ASN A 155 -17.79 -1.42 -25.51
CA ASN A 155 -17.63 -0.19 -26.26
C ASN A 155 -19.02 0.37 -26.50
N PHE A 156 -19.26 1.62 -26.14
CA PHE A 156 -20.54 2.30 -26.37
C PHE A 156 -21.03 2.24 -27.84
N MET A 157 -20.17 1.87 -28.79
CA MET A 157 -20.58 1.62 -30.15
C MET A 157 -21.73 0.60 -30.27
N ALA A 158 -21.79 -0.37 -29.38
CA ALA A 158 -22.87 -1.37 -29.37
C ALA A 158 -24.24 -0.77 -29.03
N THR A 159 -24.28 0.38 -28.36
CA THR A 159 -25.52 1.07 -27.98
C THR A 159 -26.10 1.94 -29.13
N PHE A 160 -25.29 2.26 -30.14
CA PHE A 160 -25.73 3.06 -31.27
C PHE A 160 -26.36 2.21 -32.39
N PRO A 161 -27.23 2.78 -33.22
CA PRO A 161 -27.75 2.12 -34.43
C PRO A 161 -26.63 1.63 -35.37
N GLU A 162 -26.89 0.55 -36.07
CA GLU A 162 -25.89 -0.14 -36.93
C GLU A 162 -25.23 0.77 -37.97
N VAL A 163 -25.96 1.77 -38.46
CA VAL A 163 -25.48 2.78 -39.42
C VAL A 163 -24.25 3.55 -38.87
N TYR A 164 -24.14 3.71 -37.57
CA TYR A 164 -23.03 4.45 -36.93
C TYR A 164 -21.88 3.53 -36.46
N ARG A 165 -22.04 2.19 -36.61
CA ARG A 165 -21.07 1.22 -36.12
C ARG A 165 -19.92 0.95 -37.07
N GLU A 166 -19.67 1.86 -38.01
CA GLU A 166 -18.53 1.74 -38.93
C GLU A 166 -17.21 1.84 -38.14
N ARG A 167 -16.40 0.75 -38.21
CA ARG A 167 -15.10 0.68 -37.53
C ARG A 167 -14.09 1.60 -38.19
N ASN A 168 -13.14 2.11 -37.43
CA ASN A 168 -12.09 3.05 -37.83
C ASN A 168 -12.62 4.38 -38.36
N SER A 169 -13.93 4.63 -38.26
CA SER A 169 -14.51 5.95 -38.54
C SER A 169 -14.11 6.97 -37.50
N PHE A 170 -14.29 8.25 -37.79
CA PHE A 170 -14.10 9.32 -36.80
C PHE A 170 -14.99 9.10 -35.60
N PHE A 171 -16.22 8.66 -35.79
CA PHE A 171 -17.17 8.42 -34.74
C PHE A 171 -16.70 7.28 -33.79
N HIS A 172 -16.19 6.18 -34.39
CA HIS A 172 -15.62 5.08 -33.59
C HIS A 172 -14.47 5.55 -32.70
N ARG A 173 -13.55 6.36 -33.22
CA ARG A 173 -12.43 6.92 -32.45
C ARG A 173 -12.93 7.84 -31.33
N PHE A 174 -13.88 8.71 -31.65
CA PHE A 174 -14.46 9.63 -30.70
C PHE A 174 -15.13 8.90 -29.52
N ILE A 175 -15.99 7.92 -29.82
CA ILE A 175 -16.69 7.13 -28.81
C ILE A 175 -15.70 6.27 -27.99
N SER A 176 -14.63 5.76 -28.60
CA SER A 176 -13.61 4.99 -27.88
C SER A 176 -12.89 5.79 -26.79
N VAL A 177 -12.75 7.11 -26.95
CA VAL A 177 -12.21 7.98 -25.91
C VAL A 177 -13.16 8.01 -24.69
N PHE A 178 -14.47 8.21 -24.93
CA PHE A 178 -15.46 8.21 -23.85
C PHE A 178 -15.58 6.84 -23.20
N SER A 179 -15.56 5.77 -23.98
CA SER A 179 -15.56 4.41 -23.43
C SER A 179 -14.33 4.16 -22.52
N SER A 180 -13.17 4.69 -22.91
CA SER A 180 -11.96 4.59 -22.08
C SER A 180 -12.09 5.33 -20.76
N ILE A 181 -12.63 6.55 -20.77
CA ILE A 181 -12.88 7.34 -19.56
C ILE A 181 -13.89 6.65 -18.65
N TYR A 182 -14.98 6.13 -19.24
CA TYR A 182 -16.00 5.42 -18.49
C TYR A 182 -15.44 4.15 -17.83
N ASN A 183 -14.64 3.38 -18.57
CA ASN A 183 -13.98 2.19 -18.04
C ASN A 183 -12.99 2.52 -16.90
N ASP A 184 -12.39 3.71 -16.90
CA ASP A 184 -11.55 4.17 -15.79
C ASP A 184 -12.40 4.43 -14.54
N PHE A 185 -13.53 5.13 -14.68
CA PHE A 185 -14.47 5.34 -13.56
C PHE A 185 -15.05 4.03 -13.01
N GLU A 186 -15.48 3.12 -13.89
CA GLU A 186 -15.98 1.80 -13.48
C GLU A 186 -14.92 1.04 -12.67
N ARG A 187 -13.68 1.12 -13.10
CA ARG A 187 -12.54 0.50 -12.41
C ARG A 187 -12.27 1.11 -11.03
N ASP A 188 -12.39 2.43 -10.93
CA ASP A 188 -12.24 3.14 -9.66
C ASP A 188 -13.37 2.76 -8.70
N ILE A 189 -14.60 2.65 -9.20
CA ILE A 189 -15.76 2.18 -8.43
C ILE A 189 -15.56 0.73 -7.96
N ASP A 190 -15.11 -0.16 -8.84
CA ASP A 190 -14.80 -1.55 -8.48
C ASP A 190 -13.65 -1.65 -7.46
N GLY A 191 -12.76 -0.66 -7.44
CA GLY A 191 -11.67 -0.52 -6.48
C GLY A 191 -12.10 0.00 -5.10
N LEU A 192 -13.26 0.66 -4.96
CA LEU A 192 -13.73 1.27 -3.71
C LEU A 192 -13.74 0.32 -2.50
N PRO A 193 -14.14 -0.98 -2.62
CA PRO A 193 -14.10 -1.88 -1.47
C PRO A 193 -12.71 -1.99 -0.82
N ARG A 194 -11.63 -1.90 -1.60
CA ARG A 194 -10.26 -1.92 -1.08
C ARG A 194 -9.90 -0.64 -0.33
N LEU A 195 -10.42 0.50 -0.79
CA LEU A 195 -10.19 1.78 -0.12
C LEU A 195 -10.96 1.86 1.19
N LEU A 196 -12.15 1.23 1.26
CA LEU A 196 -12.98 1.20 2.46
C LEU A 196 -12.51 0.17 3.51
N ASP A 197 -11.60 -0.73 3.14
CA ASP A 197 -11.03 -1.71 4.08
C ASP A 197 -9.91 -1.07 4.90
N PRO A 198 -10.08 -0.94 6.25
CA PRO A 198 -9.06 -0.36 7.12
C PRO A 198 -7.71 -1.10 7.09
N ASP A 199 -7.68 -2.37 6.66
CA ASP A 199 -6.46 -3.17 6.64
C ASP A 199 -5.60 -2.93 5.40
N VAL A 200 -6.20 -2.43 4.31
CA VAL A 200 -5.55 -2.28 3.01
C VAL A 200 -5.48 -0.82 2.54
N CYS A 201 -6.36 0.04 3.05
CA CYS A 201 -6.44 1.43 2.60
C CYS A 201 -5.15 2.22 2.88
N PRO A 202 -4.83 3.25 2.08
CA PRO A 202 -3.75 4.19 2.34
C PRO A 202 -3.89 4.90 3.69
N LYS A 203 -2.75 5.25 4.30
CA LYS A 203 -2.70 5.91 5.62
C LYS A 203 -3.53 7.21 5.68
N GLU A 204 -3.52 7.97 4.60
CA GLU A 204 -4.24 9.24 4.47
C GLU A 204 -5.76 9.04 4.65
N LEU A 205 -6.29 7.93 4.16
CA LEU A 205 -7.71 7.59 4.31
C LEU A 205 -8.07 7.16 5.73
N LEU A 206 -7.14 6.58 6.50
CA LEU A 206 -7.38 6.24 7.92
C LEU A 206 -7.70 7.49 8.73
N ILE A 207 -7.03 8.62 8.47
CA ILE A 207 -7.30 9.90 9.13
C ILE A 207 -8.71 10.37 8.80
N VAL A 208 -9.11 10.28 7.52
CA VAL A 208 -10.46 10.64 7.08
C VAL A 208 -11.50 9.74 7.75
N TYR A 209 -11.28 8.43 7.78
CA TYR A 209 -12.20 7.49 8.44
C TYR A 209 -12.28 7.72 9.94
N GLY A 210 -11.13 7.99 10.59
CA GLY A 210 -11.10 8.40 11.99
C GLY A 210 -12.02 9.61 12.25
N SER A 211 -11.90 10.64 11.42
CA SER A 211 -12.73 11.85 11.55
C SER A 211 -14.24 11.57 11.36
N TRP A 212 -14.61 10.73 10.38
CA TRP A 212 -16.02 10.33 10.18
C TRP A 212 -16.56 9.51 11.35
N LEU A 213 -15.71 8.73 11.99
CA LEU A 213 -16.05 7.93 13.16
C LEU A 213 -15.93 8.72 14.49
N GLY A 214 -15.56 10.00 14.43
CA GLY A 214 -15.44 10.88 15.60
C GLY A 214 -14.21 10.63 16.44
N ILE A 215 -13.14 10.11 15.84
CA ILE A 215 -11.82 9.89 16.46
C ILE A 215 -10.79 10.72 15.71
N ASP A 216 -10.13 11.63 16.41
CA ASP A 216 -8.99 12.36 15.84
C ASP A 216 -7.73 11.48 15.93
N LEU A 217 -7.19 11.11 14.78
CA LEU A 217 -5.98 10.29 14.64
C LEU A 217 -4.74 11.11 14.28
N GLU A 218 -4.91 12.37 13.85
CA GLU A 218 -3.82 13.18 13.33
C GLU A 218 -2.93 13.74 14.44
N GLY A 219 -3.54 14.28 15.50
CA GLY A 219 -2.80 14.94 16.59
C GLY A 219 -2.05 14.00 17.52
N GLY A 220 -2.28 12.69 17.45
CA GLY A 220 -1.76 11.69 18.40
C GLY A 220 -0.40 11.12 18.06
N SER A 221 0.25 11.47 16.94
CA SER A 221 1.49 10.85 16.47
C SER A 221 1.46 9.32 16.47
N LEU A 222 0.31 8.75 16.07
CA LEU A 222 0.06 7.31 16.03
C LEU A 222 0.80 6.66 14.86
N ASP A 223 1.26 5.43 15.06
CA ASP A 223 1.73 4.63 13.95
C ASP A 223 0.56 4.08 13.10
N GLU A 224 0.88 3.58 11.93
CA GLU A 224 -0.15 3.11 10.99
C GLU A 224 -0.95 1.92 11.54
N GLN A 225 -0.30 1.02 12.28
CA GLN A 225 -0.97 -0.14 12.88
C GLN A 225 -1.96 0.29 13.98
N GLN A 226 -1.57 1.27 14.78
CA GLN A 226 -2.44 1.86 15.79
C GLN A 226 -3.64 2.56 15.17
N MET A 227 -3.41 3.36 14.09
CA MET A 227 -4.50 4.01 13.35
C MET A 227 -5.50 2.98 12.80
N ARG A 228 -5.01 1.89 12.20
CA ARG A 228 -5.85 0.79 11.69
C ARG A 228 -6.67 0.15 12.81
N ALA A 229 -6.06 -0.10 13.96
CA ALA A 229 -6.74 -0.66 15.14
C ALA A 229 -7.85 0.28 15.65
N PHE A 230 -7.57 1.59 15.74
CA PHE A 230 -8.56 2.58 16.15
C PHE A 230 -9.74 2.67 15.19
N VAL A 231 -9.51 2.69 13.89
CA VAL A 231 -10.58 2.72 12.88
C VAL A 231 -11.43 1.45 12.94
N ARG A 232 -10.79 0.28 13.05
CA ARG A 232 -11.47 -1.02 13.13
C ARG A 232 -12.39 -1.11 14.33
N GLU A 233 -11.93 -0.62 15.48
CA GLU A 233 -12.65 -0.70 16.74
C GLU A 233 -13.45 0.55 17.09
N ALA A 234 -13.46 1.56 16.22
CA ALA A 234 -14.06 2.87 16.47
C ALA A 234 -15.51 2.81 16.97
N TYR A 235 -16.33 1.97 16.36
CA TYR A 235 -17.72 1.79 16.77
C TYR A 235 -17.83 1.29 18.22
N GLN A 236 -17.04 0.30 18.60
CA GLN A 236 -17.05 -0.25 19.95
C GLN A 236 -16.49 0.74 20.95
N LEU A 237 -15.39 1.42 20.61
CA LEU A 237 -14.77 2.43 21.46
C LEU A 237 -15.74 3.60 21.72
N ASN A 238 -16.42 4.09 20.70
CA ASN A 238 -17.41 5.15 20.84
C ASN A 238 -18.63 4.72 21.69
N ARG A 239 -19.08 3.49 21.52
CA ARG A 239 -20.17 2.94 22.35
C ARG A 239 -19.80 2.83 23.82
N LEU A 240 -18.52 2.55 24.12
CA LEU A 240 -18.00 2.43 25.47
C LEU A 240 -17.38 3.73 26.00
N LYS A 241 -17.45 4.81 25.24
CA LYS A 241 -16.88 6.11 25.60
C LYS A 241 -17.30 6.54 27.01
N GLY A 242 -16.33 6.99 27.81
CA GLY A 242 -16.56 7.39 29.18
C GLY A 242 -16.54 6.24 30.20
N THR A 243 -16.26 5.01 29.80
CA THR A 243 -16.13 3.86 30.71
C THR A 243 -14.66 3.47 30.92
N LYS A 244 -14.38 2.80 32.03
CA LYS A 244 -13.07 2.21 32.33
C LYS A 244 -12.60 1.29 31.18
N ARG A 245 -13.49 0.46 30.64
CA ARG A 245 -13.21 -0.45 29.53
C ARG A 245 -12.71 0.26 28.27
N ALA A 246 -13.29 1.42 27.93
CA ALA A 246 -12.82 2.20 26.79
C ALA A 246 -11.40 2.71 27.04
N ILE A 247 -11.11 3.21 28.24
CA ILE A 247 -9.78 3.70 28.62
C ILE A 247 -8.76 2.56 28.56
N GLU A 248 -9.07 1.40 29.12
CA GLU A 248 -8.20 0.21 29.08
C GLU A 248 -7.92 -0.22 27.63
N ARG A 249 -8.94 -0.27 26.78
CA ARG A 249 -8.76 -0.68 25.37
C ARG A 249 -7.95 0.32 24.57
N VAL A 250 -8.18 1.62 24.75
CA VAL A 250 -7.36 2.68 24.12
C VAL A 250 -5.90 2.55 24.50
N LEU A 251 -5.62 2.31 25.79
CA LEU A 251 -4.27 2.10 26.29
C LEU A 251 -3.63 0.83 25.70
N GLU A 252 -4.38 -0.26 25.62
CA GLU A 252 -3.90 -1.51 25.03
C GLU A 252 -3.51 -1.34 23.54
N ILE A 253 -4.29 -0.59 22.76
CA ILE A 253 -3.96 -0.28 21.36
C ILE A 253 -2.67 0.54 21.28
N ILE A 254 -2.47 1.51 22.18
CA ILE A 254 -1.29 2.39 22.16
C ILE A 254 -0.04 1.66 22.64
N LEU A 255 -0.16 0.88 23.70
CA LEU A 255 0.98 0.24 24.40
C LEU A 255 1.32 -1.15 23.84
N GLY A 256 0.36 -1.82 23.17
CA GLY A 256 0.47 -3.23 22.80
C GLY A 256 0.45 -4.19 24.01
N LYS A 257 0.24 -3.67 25.22
CA LYS A 257 0.20 -4.41 26.48
C LYS A 257 -0.97 -3.90 27.34
N PRO A 258 -1.56 -4.75 28.20
CA PRO A 258 -2.62 -4.30 29.09
C PRO A 258 -2.08 -3.28 30.10
N ALA A 259 -2.80 -2.19 30.28
CA ALA A 259 -2.53 -1.18 31.29
C ALA A 259 -3.55 -1.30 32.45
N VAL A 260 -3.16 -0.89 33.63
CA VAL A 260 -4.04 -0.93 34.82
C VAL A 260 -4.67 0.44 35.00
N VAL A 261 -6.00 0.45 35.07
CA VAL A 261 -6.79 1.68 35.31
C VAL A 261 -7.45 1.60 36.68
N ILE A 262 -7.11 2.54 37.56
CA ILE A 262 -7.60 2.61 38.95
C ILE A 262 -8.57 3.79 39.06
N GLU A 263 -9.81 3.51 39.38
CA GLU A 263 -10.83 4.50 39.70
C GLU A 263 -10.75 4.89 41.17
N HIS A 264 -10.57 6.18 41.45
CA HIS A 264 -10.36 6.65 42.80
C HIS A 264 -11.58 6.42 43.72
N ASN A 265 -12.78 6.48 43.15
CA ASN A 265 -13.99 6.17 43.91
C ASN A 265 -13.99 4.72 44.44
N ARG A 266 -13.54 3.77 43.63
CA ARG A 266 -13.47 2.35 44.00
C ARG A 266 -12.37 2.08 45.01
N LEU A 267 -11.26 2.77 44.87
CA LEU A 267 -10.17 2.70 45.84
C LEU A 267 -10.61 3.19 47.26
N ARG A 268 -11.38 4.30 47.29
CA ARG A 268 -11.93 4.82 48.55
C ARG A 268 -12.89 3.85 49.27
N SER A 269 -13.65 3.06 48.53
CA SER A 269 -14.51 2.03 49.11
C SER A 269 -13.69 0.92 49.76
N TRP A 270 -12.65 0.44 49.07
CA TRP A 270 -11.74 -0.59 49.62
C TRP A 270 -11.00 -0.11 50.88
N ILE A 271 -10.48 1.12 50.87
CA ILE A 271 -9.80 1.72 52.01
C ILE A 271 -10.72 1.79 53.24
N ARG A 272 -12.01 2.09 53.01
CA ARG A 272 -13.01 2.14 54.10
C ARG A 272 -13.34 0.75 54.67
N GLU A 273 -13.38 -0.26 53.81
CA GLU A 273 -13.70 -1.63 54.19
C GLU A 273 -12.54 -2.29 54.96
N ASP A 274 -11.29 -2.08 54.50
CA ASP A 274 -10.11 -2.78 55.02
C ASP A 274 -9.27 -1.97 56.04
N LYS A 275 -9.65 -0.74 56.35
CA LYS A 275 -8.89 0.18 57.22
C LYS A 275 -7.42 0.37 56.84
N ILE A 276 -7.12 0.36 55.54
CA ILE A 276 -5.76 0.54 55.03
C ILE A 276 -5.36 2.01 55.13
N GLU A 277 -4.19 2.30 55.65
CA GLU A 277 -3.60 3.65 55.65
C GLU A 277 -3.24 4.07 54.24
N VAL A 278 -3.74 5.22 53.79
CA VAL A 278 -3.54 5.73 52.45
C VAL A 278 -2.28 6.57 52.41
N PRO A 279 -1.38 6.37 51.42
CA PRO A 279 -0.25 7.26 51.23
C PRO A 279 -0.71 8.71 51.02
N GLU A 280 0.03 9.70 51.56
CA GLU A 280 -0.34 11.13 51.54
C GLU A 280 -0.67 11.65 50.13
N GLY A 281 -0.04 11.18 49.10
CA GLY A 281 -0.31 11.57 47.68
C GLY A 281 -1.70 11.17 47.15
N PHE A 282 -2.40 10.22 47.81
CA PHE A 282 -3.74 9.77 47.36
C PHE A 282 -4.87 10.63 47.95
N GLN A 283 -4.62 11.35 49.05
CA GLN A 283 -5.65 12.13 49.72
C GLN A 283 -6.08 13.39 48.92
N THR A 284 -5.26 13.84 47.99
CA THR A 284 -5.50 15.06 47.17
C THR A 284 -6.30 14.81 45.92
N GLN A 285 -6.60 13.56 45.53
CA GLN A 285 -7.31 13.24 44.31
C GLN A 285 -8.84 13.32 44.51
N GLY A 286 -9.52 13.89 43.48
CA GLY A 286 -10.98 14.04 43.45
C GLY A 286 -11.70 12.70 43.24
N VAL A 287 -12.99 12.66 43.52
CA VAL A 287 -13.85 11.47 43.35
C VAL A 287 -13.86 10.96 41.90
N TYR A 288 -13.65 11.86 40.96
CA TYR A 288 -13.66 11.56 39.49
C TYR A 288 -12.26 11.35 38.92
N ASP A 289 -11.23 11.30 39.76
CA ASP A 289 -9.88 11.13 39.28
C ASP A 289 -9.61 9.65 38.96
N VAL A 290 -8.83 9.41 37.91
CA VAL A 290 -8.46 8.08 37.44
C VAL A 290 -6.94 8.03 37.32
N THR A 291 -6.33 7.01 37.90
CA THR A 291 -4.89 6.74 37.76
C THR A 291 -4.68 5.64 36.71
N VAL A 292 -3.87 5.94 35.73
CA VAL A 292 -3.46 4.98 34.69
C VAL A 292 -2.02 4.57 34.98
N MET A 293 -1.82 3.28 35.17
CA MET A 293 -0.49 2.70 35.35
C MET A 293 0.00 2.10 34.03
N VAL A 294 1.12 2.64 33.53
CA VAL A 294 1.71 2.24 32.25
C VAL A 294 2.93 1.38 32.50
N PRO A 295 2.97 0.14 31.98
CA PRO A 295 4.13 -0.72 32.14
C PRO A 295 5.30 -0.24 31.24
N GLY A 296 6.53 -0.24 31.80
CA GLY A 296 7.75 0.13 31.11
C GLY A 296 8.07 1.64 31.12
N LYS A 297 9.10 2.04 30.37
CA LYS A 297 9.56 3.43 30.33
C LYS A 297 8.58 4.35 29.61
N LEU A 298 8.16 5.40 30.30
CA LEU A 298 7.26 6.42 29.76
C LEU A 298 8.09 7.56 29.14
N THR A 299 8.18 7.59 27.80
CA THR A 299 8.78 8.72 27.08
C THR A 299 7.78 9.87 26.96
N GLU A 300 8.26 11.10 26.77
CA GLU A 300 7.38 12.28 26.59
C GLU A 300 6.49 12.14 25.36
N GLU A 301 6.96 11.54 24.28
CA GLU A 301 6.15 11.26 23.08
C GLU A 301 5.01 10.28 23.37
N LEU A 302 5.32 9.18 24.08
CA LEU A 302 4.33 8.20 24.48
C LEU A 302 3.30 8.82 25.44
N ARG A 303 3.76 9.64 26.38
CA ARG A 303 2.90 10.38 27.30
C ARG A 303 1.94 11.30 26.55
N HIS A 304 2.47 12.08 25.60
CA HIS A 304 1.65 12.96 24.77
C HIS A 304 0.59 12.18 23.98
N ARG A 305 0.97 11.08 23.36
CA ARG A 305 0.08 10.18 22.61
C ARG A 305 -1.04 9.63 23.49
N ILE A 306 -0.70 9.13 24.68
CA ILE A 306 -1.66 8.61 25.64
C ILE A 306 -2.63 9.71 26.08
N VAL A 307 -2.14 10.87 26.49
CA VAL A 307 -2.96 12.00 26.94
C VAL A 307 -3.90 12.46 25.83
N PHE A 308 -3.38 12.61 24.61
CA PHE A 308 -4.17 13.04 23.45
C PHE A 308 -5.33 12.08 23.18
N MET A 309 -5.07 10.79 23.11
CA MET A 309 -6.10 9.80 22.83
C MET A 309 -7.08 9.64 23.99
N LEU A 310 -6.60 9.57 25.22
CA LEU A 310 -7.48 9.44 26.39
C LEU A 310 -8.40 10.66 26.58
N ASN A 311 -7.99 11.86 26.19
CA ASN A 311 -8.83 13.05 26.26
C ASN A 311 -10.08 12.94 25.38
N GLN A 312 -10.03 12.14 24.32
CA GLN A 312 -11.18 11.90 23.44
C GLN A 312 -12.19 10.91 24.02
N PHE A 313 -11.72 9.97 24.87
CA PHE A 313 -12.54 8.87 25.41
C PHE A 313 -12.91 9.02 26.87
N LYS A 314 -12.23 9.86 27.65
CA LYS A 314 -12.52 10.07 29.06
C LYS A 314 -13.83 10.86 29.28
N PRO A 315 -14.51 10.70 30.43
CA PRO A 315 -15.58 11.60 30.83
C PRO A 315 -15.07 13.03 31.03
N LEU A 316 -15.90 14.04 30.74
CA LEU A 316 -15.50 15.45 30.76
C LEU A 316 -14.92 15.91 32.12
N ARG A 317 -15.47 15.40 33.21
CA ARG A 317 -15.07 15.76 34.59
C ARG A 317 -13.90 14.94 35.13
N THR A 318 -13.42 13.94 34.40
CA THR A 318 -12.36 13.03 34.83
C THR A 318 -10.99 13.64 34.57
N ARG A 319 -10.14 13.66 35.60
CA ARG A 319 -8.71 13.94 35.50
C ARG A 319 -7.97 12.62 35.44
N ILE A 320 -7.04 12.51 34.52
CA ILE A 320 -6.22 11.30 34.35
C ILE A 320 -4.80 11.62 34.81
N SER A 321 -4.30 10.88 35.79
CA SER A 321 -2.91 10.86 36.19
C SER A 321 -2.23 9.62 35.61
N ILE A 322 -1.09 9.79 34.97
CA ILE A 322 -0.33 8.69 34.36
C ILE A 322 0.87 8.42 35.24
N VAL A 323 0.99 7.20 35.69
CA VAL A 323 2.08 6.71 36.54
C VAL A 323 2.82 5.61 35.80
N GLN A 324 4.13 5.69 35.78
CA GLN A 324 4.97 4.63 35.23
C GLN A 324 5.04 3.48 36.26
N MET A 325 4.91 2.26 35.79
CA MET A 325 5.21 1.06 36.55
C MET A 325 6.64 0.63 36.24
N ASP A 326 7.50 0.62 37.24
CA ASP A 326 8.82 0.02 37.08
C ASP A 326 8.71 -1.51 37.10
N GLU A 327 9.51 -2.18 36.30
CA GLU A 327 9.52 -3.65 36.17
C GLU A 327 10.09 -4.31 37.45
N THR A 328 10.82 -3.58 38.28
CA THR A 328 11.35 -4.05 39.56
C THR A 328 10.36 -3.79 40.67
N ALA A 329 10.01 -4.83 41.38
CA ALA A 329 9.12 -4.78 42.55
C ALA A 329 9.82 -4.09 43.72
N THR A 330 10.06 -2.78 43.63
CA THR A 330 10.39 -1.98 44.80
C THR A 330 9.09 -1.67 45.55
N ALA A 331 8.96 -2.17 46.77
CA ALA A 331 7.82 -1.85 47.64
C ALA A 331 7.90 -0.37 48.02
N ASP A 332 7.33 0.48 47.17
CA ASP A 332 7.19 1.91 47.43
C ASP A 332 5.73 2.26 47.73
N SER A 333 5.46 3.53 48.01
CA SER A 333 4.11 4.04 48.25
C SER A 333 3.12 3.90 47.09
N ARG A 334 3.54 3.34 45.95
CA ARG A 334 2.75 3.13 44.75
C ARG A 334 2.56 1.66 44.40
N THR A 335 3.04 0.75 45.24
CA THR A 335 2.87 -0.69 45.05
C THR A 335 1.57 -1.16 45.71
N TYR A 336 0.68 -1.71 44.92
CA TYR A 336 -0.61 -2.26 45.34
C TYR A 336 -0.60 -3.76 45.15
N LEU A 337 -0.75 -4.51 46.26
CA LEU A 337 -0.87 -5.96 46.22
C LEU A 337 -2.06 -6.35 45.32
N ASP A 338 -1.92 -7.37 44.49
CA ASP A 338 -2.90 -7.86 43.52
C ASP A 338 -3.25 -6.91 42.36
N ILE A 339 -2.68 -5.71 42.32
CA ILE A 339 -2.95 -4.74 41.23
C ILE A 339 -1.73 -4.54 40.33
N ASN A 340 -0.60 -4.20 40.92
CA ASN A 340 0.64 -3.92 40.19
C ASN A 340 1.87 -4.64 40.74
N SER A 341 1.72 -5.46 41.77
CA SER A 341 2.79 -6.30 42.25
C SER A 341 2.93 -7.54 41.35
N ARG A 342 4.00 -7.61 40.59
CA ARG A 342 4.43 -8.80 39.85
C ARG A 342 5.79 -9.20 40.36
N LEU A 343 5.97 -10.49 40.65
CA LEU A 343 7.31 -11.04 40.80
C LEU A 343 7.99 -11.02 39.45
N PRO A 344 9.24 -10.55 39.33
CA PRO A 344 9.98 -10.66 38.10
C PRO A 344 10.08 -12.15 37.69
N GLU A 345 9.93 -12.42 36.39
CA GLU A 345 10.23 -13.75 35.85
C GLU A 345 11.72 -14.02 36.09
N GLU A 346 12.01 -15.10 36.82
CA GLU A 346 13.38 -15.54 37.08
C GLU A 346 13.98 -16.04 35.76
N HIS A 347 15.02 -15.38 35.24
CA HIS A 347 15.77 -15.84 34.11
C HIS A 347 17.00 -16.63 34.60
N GLU A 348 17.11 -17.87 34.16
CA GLU A 348 18.34 -18.64 34.36
C GLU A 348 19.44 -18.04 33.43
N ALA A 349 20.57 -17.65 33.99
CA ALA A 349 21.71 -17.16 33.24
C ALA A 349 23.01 -17.80 33.73
N GLU A 350 23.92 -18.02 32.81
CA GLU A 350 25.28 -18.46 33.12
C GLU A 350 26.15 -17.25 33.48
N LEU A 351 27.06 -17.43 34.41
CA LEU A 351 27.94 -16.41 34.93
C LEU A 351 29.00 -16.07 33.88
N ASP A 352 28.78 -14.98 33.14
CA ASP A 352 29.75 -14.44 32.21
C ASP A 352 30.18 -13.01 32.63
N SER A 353 31.16 -12.45 31.91
CA SER A 353 31.71 -11.10 32.19
C SER A 353 30.76 -9.94 31.93
N GLY A 354 29.56 -10.19 31.38
CA GLY A 354 28.52 -9.21 31.06
C GLY A 354 27.35 -9.20 32.04
N LEU A 355 27.34 -10.08 33.05
CA LEU A 355 26.22 -10.25 33.94
C LEU A 355 26.18 -9.15 35.02
N THR A 356 25.08 -8.41 35.07
CA THR A 356 24.80 -7.49 36.16
C THR A 356 23.84 -8.16 37.15
N LEU A 357 24.22 -8.29 38.39
CA LEU A 357 23.38 -8.83 39.49
C LEU A 357 22.38 -7.74 39.90
N ASP A 358 21.21 -7.73 39.31
CA ASP A 358 20.11 -6.80 39.60
C ASP A 358 18.95 -7.41 40.36
N GLY A 359 19.11 -8.65 40.87
CA GLY A 359 18.11 -9.39 41.61
C GLY A 359 17.05 -10.12 40.77
N THR A 360 17.18 -10.10 39.43
CA THR A 360 16.27 -10.81 38.51
C THR A 360 16.84 -12.12 37.97
N VAL A 361 18.09 -12.42 38.32
CA VAL A 361 18.84 -13.58 37.77
C VAL A 361 19.14 -14.58 38.90
N ILE A 362 18.81 -15.85 38.66
CA ILE A 362 19.25 -16.97 39.48
C ILE A 362 20.45 -17.62 38.82
N LEU A 363 21.57 -17.66 39.54
CA LEU A 363 22.75 -18.42 39.14
C LEU A 363 22.54 -19.90 39.44
N LYS A 364 22.77 -20.74 38.44
CA LYS A 364 22.83 -22.21 38.62
C LYS A 364 24.20 -22.65 39.07
#